data_547447447c5234d4024ad38835cdaca7
#
_entry.id   547447447c5234d4024ad38835cdaca7
#
_cell.length_a   1.000
_cell.length_b   1.000
_cell.length_c   1.000
_cell.angle_alpha   90.00
_cell.angle_beta   90.00
_cell.angle_gamma   90.00
#
_symmetry.space_group_name_H-M   'P 1'
#
loop_
_entity.id
_entity.type
_entity.pdbx_description
1 polymer ?
#
loop_
_entity_poly.entity_id
_entity_poly.type
_entity_poly.pdbx_seq_one_letter_code
_entity_poly.pdbx_strand_id
1 'polypeptide(L)'
;MNKSEVVINYHERTKHHFNKLARSLGYLDWANQPNPFRFYEDAPNIEMPLIKNDPLYPYENFYKKVSKIQPFNIFSISKFLELALGLSAWKSIPVSQWSLRMNPSSGNLHPTESYLILPFEELQGVFHYNPLLHNLEKIAEFEEANLIKKHFQTDGFLMGLSSIFWRESWKYGERAYRYCDLDVGHAIASVRFSANLMGWNVKVLNGVSDEQINSLFGFDKRKWIKDEEEFPEVLFFIYPEDVENIPKNLPDELVEHFKNKEFLGIPNRLSREHYRWDVIYEVAEAAEKPETIPKNIKLSKQDLKFTIPSPFKASQIIRKRRSAVGYDRRTFMPKDVFLSILDKTLERENFSPFDVELNEPQINLAIFVHRVSGLAQGLYFYVRNQELFEIFKELTIQEFLWEEVSPNLYLLYRENFETTAKLVSCRQDIAGDSCFSLGMISYFKPNILKEPFNYKFLHYEAGMIGQVLYLEAEAHNFRGTGIGCFFDDAVHEILGLEDNTFQTVYHFTVGKGLEDIRLQTLPPYYHLPENRFIELEF
;
A
#
# COMPACT_ATOMS: atom_id res chain seq x y z
N MET A 1 -19.20 -17.80 16.80
CA MET A 1 -18.08 -16.89 17.14
C MET A 1 -18.46 -15.52 16.63
N ASN A 2 -18.23 -14.48 17.40
CA ASN A 2 -18.51 -13.13 16.93
C ASN A 2 -17.44 -12.71 15.90
N LYS A 3 -17.76 -11.80 14.98
CA LYS A 3 -16.83 -11.38 13.89
C LYS A 3 -15.47 -10.90 14.42
N SER A 4 -15.46 -10.12 15.52
CA SER A 4 -14.20 -9.66 16.13
C SER A 4 -13.35 -10.83 16.68
N GLU A 5 -13.98 -11.85 17.27
CA GLU A 5 -13.26 -13.05 17.73
C GLU A 5 -12.66 -13.84 16.56
N VAL A 6 -13.35 -13.94 15.42
CA VAL A 6 -12.80 -14.60 14.21
C VAL A 6 -11.54 -13.86 13.77
N VAL A 7 -11.58 -12.53 13.68
CA VAL A 7 -10.43 -11.70 13.28
C VAL A 7 -9.26 -11.83 14.25
N ILE A 8 -9.51 -11.76 15.56
CA ILE A 8 -8.48 -11.91 16.60
C ILE A 8 -7.86 -13.30 16.52
N ASN A 9 -8.68 -14.35 16.40
CA ASN A 9 -8.21 -15.73 16.29
C ASN A 9 -7.41 -15.97 15.00
N TYR A 10 -7.81 -15.36 13.88
CA TYR A 10 -7.01 -15.38 12.65
C TYR A 10 -5.64 -14.74 12.89
N HIS A 11 -5.59 -13.58 13.53
CA HIS A 11 -4.34 -12.90 13.85
C HIS A 11 -3.43 -13.79 14.69
N GLU A 12 -3.94 -14.37 15.79
CA GLU A 12 -3.19 -15.29 16.65
C GLU A 12 -2.72 -16.54 15.91
N ARG A 13 -3.59 -17.17 15.14
CA ARG A 13 -3.29 -18.38 14.37
C ARG A 13 -2.17 -18.17 13.35
N THR A 14 -2.10 -16.98 12.77
CA THR A 14 -1.16 -16.65 11.69
C THR A 14 0.09 -15.90 12.16
N LYS A 15 0.31 -15.79 13.48
CA LYS A 15 1.57 -15.33 14.05
C LYS A 15 2.73 -16.27 13.70
N HIS A 16 3.89 -15.69 13.44
CA HIS A 16 5.16 -16.42 13.45
C HIS A 16 5.77 -16.39 14.84
N HIS A 17 6.21 -17.52 15.31
CA HIS A 17 6.95 -17.70 16.55
C HIS A 17 8.31 -18.33 16.27
N PHE A 18 9.29 -18.20 17.18
CA PHE A 18 10.62 -18.74 16.99
C PHE A 18 10.67 -20.23 16.63
N ASN A 19 9.71 -21.01 17.13
CA ASN A 19 9.63 -22.45 16.95
C ASN A 19 8.50 -22.89 16.01
N LYS A 20 7.64 -21.97 15.56
CA LYS A 20 6.47 -22.29 14.74
C LYS A 20 6.12 -21.13 13.83
N LEU A 21 6.27 -21.31 12.54
CA LEU A 21 5.77 -20.37 11.54
C LEU A 21 4.27 -20.60 11.26
N ALA A 22 3.58 -19.57 10.77
CA ALA A 22 2.24 -19.72 10.23
C ALA A 22 2.20 -20.80 9.16
N ARG A 23 1.08 -21.53 9.04
CA ARG A 23 0.96 -22.65 8.10
C ARG A 23 1.07 -22.18 6.65
N SER A 24 1.91 -22.90 5.91
CA SER A 24 2.05 -22.80 4.46
C SER A 24 2.30 -24.20 3.90
N LEU A 25 2.37 -24.36 2.59
CA LEU A 25 2.70 -25.68 2.00
C LEU A 25 4.12 -26.14 2.30
N GLY A 26 5.01 -25.22 2.75
CA GLY A 26 6.40 -25.53 3.07
C GLY A 26 7.31 -25.71 1.85
N TYR A 27 6.77 -25.63 0.65
CA TYR A 27 7.48 -25.66 -0.62
C TYR A 27 6.81 -24.71 -1.63
N LEU A 28 7.53 -24.35 -2.69
CA LEU A 28 7.00 -23.52 -3.78
C LEU A 28 6.92 -24.36 -5.06
N ASP A 29 5.70 -24.56 -5.52
CA ASP A 29 5.43 -25.15 -6.84
C ASP A 29 5.51 -24.06 -7.92
N TRP A 30 6.73 -23.79 -8.38
CA TRP A 30 7.01 -22.75 -9.38
C TRP A 30 6.27 -22.96 -10.71
N ALA A 31 5.96 -24.21 -11.07
CA ALA A 31 5.18 -24.52 -12.27
C ALA A 31 3.71 -24.07 -12.15
N ASN A 32 3.25 -23.85 -10.93
CA ASN A 32 1.90 -23.44 -10.60
C ASN A 32 1.84 -22.01 -10.00
N GLN A 33 2.93 -21.24 -10.10
CA GLN A 33 2.94 -19.84 -9.63
C GLN A 33 1.79 -19.07 -10.30
N PRO A 34 0.95 -18.36 -9.53
CA PRO A 34 -0.12 -17.56 -10.09
C PRO A 34 0.37 -16.49 -11.05
N ASN A 35 -0.34 -16.32 -12.17
CA ASN A 35 -0.08 -15.19 -13.06
C ASN A 35 -0.29 -13.87 -12.29
N PRO A 36 0.72 -12.98 -12.23
CA PRO A 36 0.59 -11.70 -11.53
C PRO A 36 -0.29 -10.69 -12.29
N PHE A 37 -0.87 -11.09 -13.43
CA PHE A 37 -1.71 -10.25 -14.27
C PHE A 37 -3.09 -10.86 -14.45
N ARG A 38 -4.13 -10.10 -14.09
CA ARG A 38 -5.51 -10.35 -14.45
C ARG A 38 -5.76 -9.80 -15.85
N PHE A 39 -6.51 -10.55 -16.64
CA PHE A 39 -7.06 -10.16 -17.94
C PHE A 39 -8.54 -10.47 -17.96
N TYR A 40 -9.29 -9.65 -18.70
CA TYR A 40 -10.69 -9.93 -19.02
C TYR A 40 -10.79 -10.27 -20.50
N GLU A 41 -10.73 -11.57 -20.83
CA GLU A 41 -10.86 -12.10 -22.19
C GLU A 41 -12.18 -11.64 -22.81
N ASP A 42 -12.16 -11.29 -24.09
CA ASP A 42 -13.29 -10.75 -24.85
C ASP A 42 -13.84 -9.39 -24.37
N ALA A 43 -13.24 -8.74 -23.40
CA ALA A 43 -13.58 -7.38 -23.04
C ALA A 43 -13.02 -6.38 -24.09
N PRO A 44 -13.80 -5.35 -24.50
CA PRO A 44 -13.26 -4.29 -25.35
C PRO A 44 -12.08 -3.59 -24.68
N ASN A 45 -10.99 -3.39 -25.42
CA ASN A 45 -9.74 -2.83 -24.91
C ASN A 45 -9.51 -1.42 -25.44
N ILE A 46 -9.07 -0.52 -24.56
CA ILE A 46 -8.56 0.79 -24.90
C ILE A 46 -7.06 0.81 -24.63
N GLU A 47 -6.26 0.87 -25.68
CA GLU A 47 -4.81 1.02 -25.56
C GLU A 47 -4.45 2.39 -25.00
N MET A 48 -3.81 2.42 -23.84
CA MET A 48 -3.35 3.66 -23.21
C MET A 48 -2.01 4.09 -23.80
N PRO A 49 -1.80 5.36 -24.19
CA PRO A 49 -0.53 5.82 -24.72
C PRO A 49 0.55 5.83 -23.63
N LEU A 50 1.74 5.34 -23.93
CA LEU A 50 2.91 5.44 -23.05
C LEU A 50 3.64 6.76 -23.34
N ILE A 51 3.53 7.72 -22.44
CA ILE A 51 4.10 9.04 -22.61
C ILE A 51 5.54 9.02 -22.12
N LYS A 52 6.51 9.31 -23.01
CA LYS A 52 7.94 9.23 -22.69
C LYS A 52 8.37 10.20 -21.61
N ASN A 53 7.80 11.41 -21.61
CA ASN A 53 8.10 12.43 -20.63
C ASN A 53 7.25 12.25 -19.38
N ASP A 54 7.85 12.45 -18.23
CA ASP A 54 7.17 12.47 -16.93
C ASP A 54 6.98 13.92 -16.48
N PRO A 55 6.00 14.19 -15.59
CA PRO A 55 5.93 15.47 -14.90
C PRO A 55 7.23 15.73 -14.12
N LEU A 56 7.91 16.85 -14.42
CA LEU A 56 9.23 17.18 -13.87
C LEU A 56 9.14 18.04 -12.60
N TYR A 57 8.21 17.70 -11.71
CA TYR A 57 8.09 18.38 -10.44
C TYR A 57 9.26 18.09 -9.49
N PRO A 58 9.74 19.07 -8.72
CA PRO A 58 10.66 18.86 -7.62
C PRO A 58 10.14 17.80 -6.63
N TYR A 59 11.05 17.19 -5.89
CA TYR A 59 10.74 16.17 -4.89
C TYR A 59 9.67 16.62 -3.88
N GLU A 60 9.70 17.86 -3.44
CA GLU A 60 8.76 18.43 -2.47
C GLU A 60 7.30 18.32 -2.94
N ASN A 61 7.08 18.25 -4.25
CA ASN A 61 5.75 18.05 -4.83
C ASN A 61 5.19 16.62 -4.69
N PHE A 62 5.90 15.71 -4.04
CA PHE A 62 5.24 14.51 -3.53
C PHE A 62 4.18 14.86 -2.50
N TYR A 63 4.49 15.81 -1.64
CA TYR A 63 3.73 16.11 -0.44
C TYR A 63 2.88 17.36 -0.56
N LYS A 64 3.26 18.27 -1.44
CA LYS A 64 2.56 19.53 -1.67
C LYS A 64 1.82 19.48 -3.00
N LYS A 65 0.62 20.06 -3.03
CA LYS A 65 -0.17 20.17 -4.24
C LYS A 65 0.61 20.88 -5.35
N VAL A 66 0.58 20.32 -6.55
CA VAL A 66 1.13 20.95 -7.74
C VAL A 66 0.15 22.01 -8.27
N SER A 67 0.69 23.05 -8.90
CA SER A 67 -0.10 24.19 -9.38
C SER A 67 -0.84 23.91 -10.71
N LYS A 68 -0.33 23.00 -11.54
CA LYS A 68 -0.92 22.65 -12.83
C LYS A 68 -1.85 21.46 -12.68
N ILE A 69 -3.14 21.67 -12.90
CA ILE A 69 -4.14 20.60 -12.91
C ILE A 69 -4.22 20.04 -14.32
N GLN A 70 -3.98 18.75 -14.49
CA GLN A 70 -4.12 18.04 -15.76
C GLN A 70 -5.60 17.75 -16.02
N PRO A 71 -6.10 17.89 -17.27
CA PRO A 71 -7.47 17.53 -17.61
C PRO A 71 -7.66 16.01 -17.53
N PHE A 72 -8.89 15.56 -17.30
CA PHE A 72 -9.26 14.15 -17.38
C PHE A 72 -9.42 13.72 -18.84
N ASN A 73 -8.35 13.22 -19.42
CA ASN A 73 -8.31 12.66 -20.75
C ASN A 73 -7.42 11.41 -20.79
N ILE A 74 -7.38 10.74 -21.92
CA ILE A 74 -6.62 9.49 -22.09
C ILE A 74 -5.14 9.65 -21.72
N PHE A 75 -4.52 10.79 -22.00
CA PHE A 75 -3.09 11.03 -21.74
C PHE A 75 -2.78 11.15 -20.24
N SER A 76 -3.55 11.99 -19.53
CA SER A 76 -3.35 12.22 -18.10
C SER A 76 -3.74 11.00 -17.26
N ILE A 77 -4.82 10.31 -17.63
CA ILE A 77 -5.24 9.07 -16.96
C ILE A 77 -4.21 7.97 -17.23
N SER A 78 -3.67 7.88 -18.45
CA SER A 78 -2.57 6.96 -18.75
C SER A 78 -1.36 7.19 -17.88
N LYS A 79 -0.86 8.43 -17.81
CA LYS A 79 0.32 8.76 -16.99
C LYS A 79 0.06 8.54 -15.50
N PHE A 80 -1.13 8.89 -15.03
CA PHE A 80 -1.56 8.60 -13.65
C PHE A 80 -1.49 7.11 -13.32
N LEU A 81 -2.08 6.25 -14.15
CA LEU A 81 -2.09 4.80 -13.93
C LEU A 81 -0.68 4.20 -14.05
N GLU A 82 0.12 4.66 -15.02
CA GLU A 82 1.50 4.25 -15.19
C GLU A 82 2.32 4.49 -13.91
N LEU A 83 2.29 5.72 -13.38
CA LEU A 83 3.06 6.10 -12.19
C LEU A 83 2.50 5.55 -10.89
N ALA A 84 1.20 5.22 -10.83
CA ALA A 84 0.58 4.62 -9.64
C ALA A 84 0.84 3.12 -9.55
N LEU A 85 0.44 2.36 -10.58
CA LEU A 85 0.28 0.91 -10.55
C LEU A 85 0.91 0.19 -11.76
N GLY A 86 1.48 0.93 -12.70
CA GLY A 86 2.09 0.39 -13.92
C GLY A 86 3.39 -0.38 -13.65
N LEU A 87 3.96 -0.93 -14.71
CA LEU A 87 5.27 -1.57 -14.66
C LEU A 87 6.37 -0.54 -14.41
N SER A 88 7.34 -0.90 -13.57
CA SER A 88 8.51 -0.05 -13.30
C SER A 88 9.79 -0.55 -13.94
N ALA A 89 9.91 -1.86 -14.14
CA ALA A 89 11.03 -2.51 -14.82
C ALA A 89 10.75 -4.00 -15.04
N TRP A 90 11.62 -4.64 -15.82
CA TRP A 90 11.80 -6.08 -15.80
C TRP A 90 13.17 -6.43 -15.25
N LYS A 91 13.23 -7.50 -14.47
CA LYS A 91 14.47 -8.15 -14.05
C LYS A 91 14.64 -9.43 -14.84
N SER A 92 15.87 -9.69 -15.24
CA SER A 92 16.21 -10.84 -16.10
C SER A 92 17.51 -11.49 -15.65
N ILE A 93 17.50 -12.82 -15.71
CA ILE A 93 18.65 -13.71 -15.66
C ILE A 93 18.54 -14.67 -16.85
N PRO A 94 19.58 -15.43 -17.23
CA PRO A 94 19.53 -16.28 -18.43
C PRO A 94 18.36 -17.25 -18.53
N VAL A 95 17.78 -17.66 -17.39
CA VAL A 95 16.75 -18.71 -17.34
C VAL A 95 15.37 -18.19 -16.88
N SER A 96 15.25 -16.92 -16.50
CA SER A 96 14.01 -16.39 -15.94
C SER A 96 13.93 -14.87 -16.07
N GLN A 97 12.70 -14.37 -16.19
CA GLN A 97 12.41 -12.96 -16.25
C GLN A 97 11.12 -12.67 -15.46
N TRP A 98 11.09 -11.54 -14.76
CA TRP A 98 9.93 -11.10 -14.01
C TRP A 98 9.76 -9.58 -14.02
N SER A 99 8.53 -9.13 -13.99
CA SER A 99 8.19 -7.71 -13.93
C SER A 99 8.22 -7.17 -12.50
N LEU A 100 8.45 -5.87 -12.40
CA LEU A 100 8.27 -5.08 -11.19
C LEU A 100 7.25 -3.97 -11.46
N ARG A 101 6.45 -3.62 -10.47
CA ARG A 101 5.49 -2.51 -10.56
C ARG A 101 5.93 -1.29 -9.75
N MET A 102 5.29 -0.14 -10.00
CA MET A 102 5.51 1.09 -9.22
C MET A 102 5.15 0.88 -7.76
N ASN A 103 3.99 0.28 -7.48
CA ASN A 103 3.62 -0.19 -6.14
C ASN A 103 4.37 -1.49 -5.81
N PRO A 104 5.02 -1.60 -4.63
CA PRO A 104 5.61 -2.86 -4.19
C PRO A 104 4.55 -3.88 -3.85
N SER A 105 4.96 -5.15 -3.81
CA SER A 105 4.11 -6.24 -3.38
C SER A 105 4.93 -7.30 -2.65
N SER A 106 4.32 -7.93 -1.66
CA SER A 106 4.88 -9.04 -0.92
C SER A 106 5.24 -10.18 -1.86
N GLY A 107 6.50 -10.61 -1.84
CA GLY A 107 6.98 -11.64 -2.76
C GLY A 107 6.89 -11.31 -4.26
N ASN A 108 6.57 -10.09 -4.65
CA ASN A 108 6.32 -9.65 -6.03
C ASN A 108 5.16 -10.42 -6.71
N LEU A 109 4.12 -10.77 -5.96
CA LEU A 109 2.99 -11.60 -6.40
C LEU A 109 1.79 -10.79 -6.88
N HIS A 110 1.71 -9.52 -6.48
CA HIS A 110 0.75 -8.52 -6.93
C HIS A 110 -0.73 -8.96 -6.82
N PRO A 111 -1.24 -9.22 -5.60
CA PRO A 111 -2.63 -9.60 -5.39
C PRO A 111 -3.61 -8.48 -5.71
N THR A 112 -3.17 -7.22 -5.69
CA THR A 112 -3.99 -6.03 -5.85
C THR A 112 -4.28 -5.74 -7.32
N GLU A 113 -5.57 -5.65 -7.66
CA GLU A 113 -6.10 -5.20 -8.96
C GLU A 113 -6.77 -3.84 -8.82
N SER A 114 -7.00 -3.14 -9.93
CA SER A 114 -7.60 -1.81 -9.93
C SER A 114 -8.66 -1.63 -11.00
N TYR A 115 -9.73 -0.92 -10.62
CA TYR A 115 -10.92 -0.68 -11.42
C TYR A 115 -11.29 0.79 -11.42
N LEU A 116 -11.82 1.28 -12.55
CA LEU A 116 -12.21 2.67 -12.69
C LEU A 116 -13.63 2.77 -13.24
N ILE A 117 -14.41 3.73 -12.75
CA ILE A 117 -15.65 4.20 -13.38
C ILE A 117 -15.36 5.58 -13.90
N LEU A 118 -15.18 5.68 -15.22
CA LEU A 118 -14.84 6.91 -15.92
C LEU A 118 -16.08 7.51 -16.56
N PRO A 119 -16.46 8.75 -16.21
CA PRO A 119 -17.65 9.42 -16.77
C PRO A 119 -17.34 10.34 -17.96
N PHE A 120 -16.18 10.21 -18.59
CA PHE A 120 -15.70 11.13 -19.62
C PHE A 120 -16.06 10.61 -21.01
N GLU A 121 -16.58 11.48 -21.92
CA GLU A 121 -17.10 11.10 -23.23
C GLU A 121 -16.18 10.15 -24.03
N GLU A 122 -14.87 10.44 -24.05
CA GLU A 122 -13.88 9.60 -24.74
C GLU A 122 -13.50 8.31 -23.98
N LEU A 123 -13.76 8.26 -22.68
CA LEU A 123 -13.37 7.18 -21.77
C LEU A 123 -14.55 6.79 -20.86
N GLN A 124 -15.76 6.72 -21.41
CA GLN A 124 -16.94 6.41 -20.62
C GLN A 124 -17.12 4.91 -20.43
N GLY A 125 -17.24 4.47 -19.17
CA GLY A 125 -17.44 3.05 -18.86
C GLY A 125 -16.89 2.65 -17.49
N VAL A 126 -17.00 1.34 -17.21
CA VAL A 126 -16.33 0.66 -16.10
C VAL A 126 -15.17 -0.14 -16.68
N PHE A 127 -14.00 0.04 -16.09
CA PHE A 127 -12.76 -0.52 -16.64
C PHE A 127 -11.96 -1.26 -15.58
N HIS A 128 -11.31 -2.34 -16.01
CA HIS A 128 -10.17 -2.92 -15.32
C HIS A 128 -8.87 -2.37 -15.93
N TYR A 129 -7.90 -2.00 -15.11
CA TYR A 129 -6.58 -1.58 -15.60
C TYR A 129 -5.63 -2.78 -15.68
N ASN A 130 -5.17 -3.05 -16.89
CA ASN A 130 -4.19 -4.09 -17.16
C ASN A 130 -2.77 -3.50 -17.20
N PRO A 131 -1.94 -3.66 -16.17
CA PRO A 131 -0.62 -3.05 -16.12
C PRO A 131 0.41 -3.70 -17.05
N LEU A 132 0.21 -4.95 -17.49
CA LEU A 132 1.14 -5.60 -18.45
C LEU A 132 1.07 -4.96 -19.82
N LEU A 133 -0.15 -4.77 -20.32
CA LEU A 133 -0.40 -4.21 -21.65
C LEU A 133 -0.60 -2.70 -21.60
N HIS A 134 -0.69 -2.12 -20.42
CA HIS A 134 -1.05 -0.73 -20.21
C HIS A 134 -2.33 -0.36 -20.94
N ASN A 135 -3.38 -1.11 -20.68
CA ASN A 135 -4.69 -1.01 -21.30
C ASN A 135 -5.78 -0.79 -20.26
N LEU A 136 -6.90 -0.23 -20.69
CA LEU A 136 -8.17 -0.30 -20.00
C LEU A 136 -9.05 -1.36 -20.66
N GLU A 137 -9.43 -2.38 -19.92
CA GLU A 137 -10.37 -3.43 -20.34
C GLU A 137 -11.78 -3.02 -19.91
N LYS A 138 -12.66 -2.73 -20.88
CA LYS A 138 -14.03 -2.28 -20.58
C LYS A 138 -14.88 -3.44 -20.10
N ILE A 139 -15.21 -3.44 -18.81
CA ILE A 139 -15.95 -4.53 -18.17
C ILE A 139 -17.45 -4.24 -17.99
N ALA A 140 -17.89 -2.98 -18.17
CA ALA A 140 -19.31 -2.63 -18.26
C ALA A 140 -19.50 -1.27 -18.94
N GLU A 141 -20.67 -1.07 -19.51
CA GLU A 141 -21.12 0.26 -19.96
C GLU A 141 -21.54 1.11 -18.76
N PHE A 142 -21.28 2.42 -18.83
CA PHE A 142 -21.71 3.39 -17.83
C PHE A 142 -22.26 4.62 -18.52
N GLU A 143 -23.56 4.79 -18.52
CA GLU A 143 -24.25 5.86 -19.25
C GLU A 143 -24.62 7.05 -18.35
N GLU A 144 -24.66 6.84 -17.04
CA GLU A 144 -25.14 7.78 -16.04
C GLU A 144 -24.03 8.71 -15.49
N ALA A 145 -23.17 9.22 -16.37
CA ALA A 145 -22.02 10.07 -16.02
C ALA A 145 -22.40 11.25 -15.10
N ASN A 146 -23.59 11.83 -15.30
CA ASN A 146 -24.07 12.95 -14.51
C ASN A 146 -24.31 12.62 -13.03
N LEU A 147 -24.54 11.35 -12.67
CA LEU A 147 -24.75 10.96 -11.26
C LEU A 147 -23.52 11.26 -10.41
N ILE A 148 -22.31 10.99 -10.93
CA ILE A 148 -21.07 11.26 -10.23
C ILE A 148 -20.92 12.77 -9.99
N LYS A 149 -21.00 13.57 -11.06
CA LYS A 149 -20.86 15.04 -10.95
C LYS A 149 -21.92 15.68 -10.05
N LYS A 150 -23.18 15.24 -10.14
CA LYS A 150 -24.29 15.72 -9.30
C LYS A 150 -24.05 15.43 -7.82
N HIS A 151 -23.55 14.23 -7.48
CA HIS A 151 -23.32 13.82 -6.10
C HIS A 151 -22.12 14.52 -5.47
N PHE A 152 -20.97 14.50 -6.18
CA PHE A 152 -19.73 15.06 -5.65
C PHE A 152 -19.55 16.57 -5.91
N GLN A 153 -20.45 17.17 -6.71
CA GLN A 153 -20.47 18.60 -7.07
C GLN A 153 -19.18 19.09 -7.77
N THR A 154 -18.42 18.19 -8.34
CA THR A 154 -17.22 18.45 -9.12
C THR A 154 -17.03 17.35 -10.16
N ASP A 155 -16.23 17.63 -11.19
CA ASP A 155 -15.77 16.59 -12.10
C ASP A 155 -14.84 15.62 -11.37
N GLY A 156 -14.86 14.36 -11.77
CA GLY A 156 -14.03 13.33 -11.16
C GLY A 156 -14.45 11.95 -11.58
N PHE A 157 -13.76 10.95 -11.04
CA PHE A 157 -14.03 9.55 -11.32
C PHE A 157 -13.84 8.68 -10.09
N LEU A 158 -14.45 7.50 -10.12
CA LEU A 158 -14.30 6.50 -9.06
C LEU A 158 -13.20 5.51 -9.42
N MET A 159 -12.39 5.13 -8.45
CA MET A 159 -11.38 4.08 -8.58
C MET A 159 -11.47 3.15 -7.39
N GLY A 160 -11.54 1.84 -7.66
CA GLY A 160 -11.56 0.79 -6.64
C GLY A 160 -10.32 -0.09 -6.70
N LEU A 161 -9.93 -0.62 -5.55
CA LEU A 161 -8.92 -1.68 -5.44
C LEU A 161 -9.58 -2.96 -4.95
N SER A 162 -9.07 -4.09 -5.43
CA SER A 162 -9.45 -5.44 -5.00
C SER A 162 -8.22 -6.29 -4.72
N SER A 163 -8.41 -7.42 -4.03
CA SER A 163 -7.36 -8.42 -3.80
C SER A 163 -7.76 -9.80 -4.30
N ILE A 164 -6.80 -10.52 -4.87
CA ILE A 164 -6.88 -11.94 -5.22
C ILE A 164 -6.03 -12.71 -4.22
N PHE A 165 -6.66 -13.29 -3.19
CA PHE A 165 -5.95 -13.93 -2.08
C PHE A 165 -5.06 -15.08 -2.52
N TRP A 166 -5.43 -15.82 -3.57
CA TRP A 166 -4.66 -16.94 -4.10
C TRP A 166 -3.22 -16.55 -4.48
N ARG A 167 -3.00 -15.36 -5.04
CA ARG A 167 -1.66 -14.93 -5.42
C ARG A 167 -0.69 -14.93 -4.23
N GLU A 168 -1.12 -14.43 -3.08
CA GLU A 168 -0.30 -14.42 -1.86
C GLU A 168 -0.32 -15.78 -1.14
N SER A 169 -1.47 -16.45 -1.10
CA SER A 169 -1.60 -17.71 -0.36
C SER A 169 -0.87 -18.89 -1.01
N TRP A 170 -0.63 -18.84 -2.31
CA TRP A 170 0.26 -19.76 -3.01
C TRP A 170 1.64 -19.87 -2.36
N LYS A 171 2.17 -18.75 -1.86
CA LYS A 171 3.49 -18.68 -1.22
C LYS A 171 3.41 -18.67 0.31
N TYR A 172 2.50 -17.89 0.86
CA TYR A 172 2.51 -17.55 2.28
C TYR A 172 1.43 -18.28 3.10
N GLY A 173 0.61 -19.12 2.46
CA GLY A 173 -0.40 -19.92 3.14
C GLY A 173 -1.40 -19.06 3.91
N GLU A 174 -1.69 -19.47 5.15
CA GLU A 174 -2.71 -18.82 5.99
C GLU A 174 -2.44 -17.34 6.31
N ARG A 175 -1.17 -16.89 6.30
CA ARG A 175 -0.81 -15.49 6.60
C ARG A 175 -1.09 -14.52 5.44
N ALA A 176 -1.45 -15.02 4.27
CA ALA A 176 -1.56 -14.25 3.02
C ALA A 176 -2.54 -13.06 3.10
N TYR A 177 -3.62 -13.16 3.87
CA TYR A 177 -4.58 -12.06 4.02
C TYR A 177 -3.92 -10.77 4.52
N ARG A 178 -3.00 -10.87 5.51
CA ARG A 178 -2.23 -9.71 5.99
C ARG A 178 -1.37 -9.09 4.89
N TYR A 179 -0.80 -9.92 4.01
CA TYR A 179 0.06 -9.42 2.93
C TYR A 179 -0.76 -8.73 1.84
N CYS A 180 -1.95 -9.24 1.52
CA CYS A 180 -2.88 -8.57 0.62
C CYS A 180 -3.23 -7.16 1.14
N ASP A 181 -3.59 -7.04 2.42
CA ASP A 181 -3.93 -5.76 3.04
C ASP A 181 -2.74 -4.79 3.07
N LEU A 182 -1.51 -5.26 3.35
CA LEU A 182 -0.29 -4.42 3.28
C LEU A 182 -0.04 -3.91 1.85
N ASP A 183 -0.20 -4.77 0.85
CA ASP A 183 -0.03 -4.41 -0.56
C ASP A 183 -1.07 -3.37 -1.00
N VAL A 184 -2.32 -3.49 -0.54
CA VAL A 184 -3.36 -2.48 -0.74
C VAL A 184 -2.94 -1.14 -0.13
N GLY A 185 -2.39 -1.12 1.08
CA GLY A 185 -1.87 0.10 1.71
C GLY A 185 -0.78 0.79 0.87
N HIS A 186 0.16 0.02 0.34
CA HIS A 186 1.16 0.53 -0.61
C HIS A 186 0.52 1.09 -1.88
N ALA A 187 -0.51 0.42 -2.42
CA ALA A 187 -1.23 0.86 -3.61
C ALA A 187 -2.01 2.16 -3.36
N ILE A 188 -2.69 2.31 -2.20
CA ILE A 188 -3.39 3.55 -1.80
C ILE A 188 -2.42 4.74 -1.86
N ALA A 189 -1.26 4.61 -1.22
CA ALA A 189 -0.26 5.68 -1.22
C ALA A 189 0.29 5.95 -2.62
N SER A 190 0.53 4.92 -3.44
CA SER A 190 1.00 5.07 -4.82
C SER A 190 -0.02 5.82 -5.69
N VAL A 191 -1.31 5.50 -5.55
CA VAL A 191 -2.42 6.19 -6.22
C VAL A 191 -2.44 7.67 -5.81
N ARG A 192 -2.33 7.97 -4.50
CA ARG A 192 -2.37 9.35 -4.02
C ARG A 192 -1.17 10.18 -4.51
N PHE A 193 0.04 9.62 -4.45
CA PHE A 193 1.24 10.31 -4.96
C PHE A 193 1.15 10.58 -6.45
N SER A 194 0.72 9.60 -7.26
CA SER A 194 0.54 9.78 -8.70
C SER A 194 -0.53 10.83 -9.02
N ALA A 195 -1.68 10.77 -8.35
CA ALA A 195 -2.75 11.77 -8.50
C ALA A 195 -2.26 13.18 -8.18
N ASN A 196 -1.44 13.33 -7.13
CA ASN A 196 -0.86 14.63 -6.77
C ASN A 196 0.00 15.21 -7.89
N LEU A 197 0.78 14.39 -8.61
CA LEU A 197 1.57 14.82 -9.75
C LEU A 197 0.71 15.23 -10.97
N MET A 198 -0.56 14.80 -11.01
CA MET A 198 -1.54 15.27 -12.00
C MET A 198 -2.30 16.53 -11.52
N GLY A 199 -2.06 16.98 -10.30
CA GLY A 199 -2.82 18.06 -9.68
C GLY A 199 -4.19 17.64 -9.16
N TRP A 200 -4.42 16.33 -8.96
CA TRP A 200 -5.69 15.78 -8.52
C TRP A 200 -5.68 15.44 -7.03
N ASN A 201 -6.84 15.54 -6.42
CA ASN A 201 -7.11 15.11 -5.06
C ASN A 201 -7.66 13.68 -5.06
N VAL A 202 -7.52 12.98 -3.95
CA VAL A 202 -8.05 11.63 -3.73
C VAL A 202 -8.70 11.58 -2.35
N LYS A 203 -9.93 11.08 -2.28
CA LYS A 203 -10.60 10.78 -1.02
C LYS A 203 -11.06 9.34 -0.97
N VAL A 204 -10.78 8.68 0.14
CA VAL A 204 -11.38 7.38 0.44
C VAL A 204 -12.84 7.58 0.79
N LEU A 205 -13.72 6.82 0.14
CA LEU A 205 -15.15 6.83 0.43
C LEU A 205 -15.42 5.91 1.62
N ASN A 206 -15.08 6.36 2.83
CA ASN A 206 -15.09 5.55 4.04
C ASN A 206 -16.51 5.17 4.55
N GLY A 207 -17.56 5.72 3.96
CA GLY A 207 -18.95 5.32 4.21
C GLY A 207 -19.39 4.10 3.39
N VAL A 208 -18.69 3.79 2.28
CA VAL A 208 -19.08 2.74 1.32
C VAL A 208 -18.81 1.35 1.91
N SER A 209 -19.72 0.40 1.64
CA SER A 209 -19.57 -1.01 2.00
C SER A 209 -18.80 -1.82 0.96
N ASP A 210 -18.25 -2.97 1.38
CA ASP A 210 -17.64 -3.93 0.46
C ASP A 210 -18.69 -4.49 -0.54
N GLU A 211 -19.94 -4.67 -0.12
CA GLU A 211 -21.06 -5.07 -0.98
C GLU A 211 -21.34 -4.04 -2.08
N GLN A 212 -21.30 -2.75 -1.76
CA GLN A 212 -21.46 -1.69 -2.75
C GLN A 212 -20.32 -1.70 -3.77
N ILE A 213 -19.05 -1.91 -3.33
CA ILE A 213 -17.90 -2.05 -4.24
C ILE A 213 -18.04 -3.30 -5.12
N ASN A 214 -18.48 -4.43 -4.57
CA ASN A 214 -18.79 -5.64 -5.33
C ASN A 214 -19.78 -5.37 -6.46
N SER A 215 -20.85 -4.63 -6.17
CA SER A 215 -21.88 -4.28 -7.14
C SER A 215 -21.36 -3.36 -8.25
N LEU A 216 -20.54 -2.35 -7.90
CA LEU A 216 -19.97 -1.40 -8.87
C LEU A 216 -19.07 -2.07 -9.90
N PHE A 217 -18.30 -3.08 -9.52
CA PHE A 217 -17.33 -3.77 -10.39
C PHE A 217 -17.76 -5.18 -10.80
N GLY A 218 -18.93 -5.62 -10.31
CA GLY A 218 -19.54 -6.90 -10.70
C GLY A 218 -18.79 -8.12 -10.19
N PHE A 219 -18.11 -8.03 -9.05
CA PHE A 219 -17.39 -9.18 -8.50
C PHE A 219 -18.32 -10.29 -8.06
N ASP A 220 -19.51 -9.97 -7.57
CA ASP A 220 -20.58 -10.86 -7.18
C ASP A 220 -21.32 -11.51 -8.36
N LYS A 221 -21.14 -11.00 -9.59
CA LYS A 221 -21.85 -11.46 -10.81
C LYS A 221 -21.00 -12.31 -11.73
N ARG A 222 -19.70 -12.39 -11.46
CA ARG A 222 -18.76 -13.10 -12.31
C ARG A 222 -18.70 -14.58 -11.98
N LYS A 223 -18.47 -15.40 -13.00
CA LYS A 223 -18.11 -16.82 -12.83
C LYS A 223 -16.60 -16.92 -12.62
N TRP A 224 -16.20 -16.82 -11.38
CA TRP A 224 -14.81 -16.99 -11.01
C TRP A 224 -14.36 -18.45 -11.12
N ILE A 225 -13.09 -18.63 -11.45
CA ILE A 225 -12.39 -19.88 -11.16
C ILE A 225 -12.24 -19.93 -9.63
N LYS A 226 -12.62 -21.06 -9.04
CA LYS A 226 -12.57 -21.23 -7.59
C LYS A 226 -11.17 -20.90 -7.05
N ASP A 227 -11.14 -20.14 -5.97
CA ASP A 227 -9.96 -19.59 -5.29
C ASP A 227 -9.21 -18.47 -6.06
N GLU A 228 -9.72 -18.06 -7.23
CA GLU A 228 -9.22 -16.90 -7.98
C GLU A 228 -10.19 -15.71 -7.96
N GLU A 229 -11.15 -15.72 -7.04
CA GLU A 229 -12.11 -14.64 -6.84
C GLU A 229 -11.40 -13.36 -6.41
N GLU A 230 -12.02 -12.21 -6.73
CA GLU A 230 -11.57 -10.90 -6.28
C GLU A 230 -12.46 -10.38 -5.15
N PHE A 231 -11.80 -9.82 -4.15
CA PHE A 231 -12.44 -9.26 -2.97
C PHE A 231 -12.24 -7.75 -2.93
N PRO A 232 -13.30 -6.97 -2.66
CA PRO A 232 -13.23 -5.52 -2.61
C PRO A 232 -12.39 -5.06 -1.41
N GLU A 233 -11.62 -3.99 -1.60
CA GLU A 233 -10.76 -3.45 -0.54
C GLU A 233 -11.12 -1.99 -0.21
N VAL A 234 -11.03 -1.09 -1.19
CA VAL A 234 -11.23 0.34 -0.99
C VAL A 234 -11.77 1.00 -2.25
N LEU A 235 -12.58 2.05 -2.06
CA LEU A 235 -13.08 2.91 -3.14
C LEU A 235 -12.63 4.35 -2.91
N PHE A 236 -12.15 5.00 -3.98
CA PHE A 236 -11.73 6.39 -4.00
C PHE A 236 -12.63 7.22 -4.92
N PHE A 237 -12.76 8.50 -4.58
CA PHE A 237 -13.13 9.54 -5.52
C PHE A 237 -11.90 10.40 -5.85
N ILE A 238 -11.60 10.56 -7.15
CA ILE A 238 -10.45 11.32 -7.66
C ILE A 238 -10.98 12.53 -8.42
N TYR A 239 -10.53 13.74 -8.05
CA TYR A 239 -11.09 15.01 -8.52
C TYR A 239 -10.05 16.12 -8.60
N PRO A 240 -10.25 17.15 -9.49
CA PRO A 240 -9.20 18.13 -9.82
C PRO A 240 -9.17 19.33 -8.89
N GLU A 241 -10.32 19.74 -8.35
CA GLU A 241 -10.49 21.00 -7.63
C GLU A 241 -10.49 20.81 -6.11
N ASP A 242 -10.17 21.86 -5.37
CA ASP A 242 -10.36 21.87 -3.92
C ASP A 242 -11.83 22.14 -3.62
N VAL A 243 -12.57 21.07 -3.36
CA VAL A 243 -13.97 21.12 -2.92
C VAL A 243 -14.01 20.79 -1.44
N GLU A 244 -14.58 21.69 -0.65
CA GLU A 244 -14.83 21.43 0.76
C GLU A 244 -15.92 20.35 0.92
N ASN A 245 -15.73 19.45 1.88
CA ASN A 245 -16.73 18.46 2.27
C ASN A 245 -17.19 17.50 1.16
N ILE A 246 -16.24 16.94 0.39
CA ILE A 246 -16.55 15.85 -0.54
C ILE A 246 -17.34 14.74 0.17
N PRO A 247 -18.51 14.31 -0.36
CA PRO A 247 -19.24 13.16 0.16
C PRO A 247 -18.36 11.91 0.19
N LYS A 248 -18.45 11.11 1.26
CA LYS A 248 -17.66 9.88 1.44
C LYS A 248 -18.53 8.62 1.36
N ASN A 249 -19.70 8.76 0.76
CA ASN A 249 -20.64 7.70 0.40
C ASN A 249 -20.96 7.77 -1.09
N LEU A 250 -21.71 6.78 -1.58
CA LEU A 250 -22.25 6.78 -2.94
C LEU A 250 -23.71 7.24 -2.95
N PRO A 251 -24.18 7.81 -4.08
CA PRO A 251 -25.62 8.03 -4.23
C PRO A 251 -26.33 6.69 -4.47
N ASP A 252 -27.49 6.50 -3.83
CA ASP A 252 -28.29 5.28 -3.95
C ASP A 252 -28.62 4.95 -5.42
N GLU A 253 -28.92 5.99 -6.23
CA GLU A 253 -29.21 5.86 -7.66
C GLU A 253 -28.06 5.19 -8.42
N LEU A 254 -26.80 5.47 -8.06
CA LEU A 254 -25.63 4.85 -8.69
C LEU A 254 -25.51 3.37 -8.31
N VAL A 255 -25.70 3.04 -7.02
CA VAL A 255 -25.64 1.66 -6.54
C VAL A 255 -26.74 0.82 -7.20
N GLU A 256 -27.98 1.34 -7.27
CA GLU A 256 -29.11 0.67 -7.93
C GLU A 256 -28.86 0.47 -9.45
N HIS A 257 -28.23 1.45 -10.13
CA HIS A 257 -27.87 1.31 -11.53
C HIS A 257 -27.00 0.08 -11.78
N PHE A 258 -26.04 -0.20 -10.89
CA PHE A 258 -25.12 -1.34 -11.03
C PHE A 258 -25.72 -2.68 -10.58
N LYS A 259 -26.76 -2.73 -9.76
CA LYS A 259 -27.39 -3.99 -9.31
C LYS A 259 -27.88 -4.89 -10.46
N ASN A 260 -28.33 -4.27 -11.56
CA ASN A 260 -28.86 -4.98 -12.72
C ASN A 260 -27.94 -4.92 -13.95
N LYS A 261 -26.72 -4.38 -13.79
CA LYS A 261 -25.77 -4.22 -14.91
C LYS A 261 -25.17 -5.56 -15.34
N GLU A 262 -25.01 -5.76 -16.64
CA GLU A 262 -24.23 -6.86 -17.18
C GLU A 262 -22.75 -6.48 -17.22
N PHE A 263 -21.89 -7.43 -16.88
CA PHE A 263 -20.45 -7.25 -16.92
C PHE A 263 -19.81 -8.09 -18.01
N LEU A 264 -18.95 -7.45 -18.79
CA LEU A 264 -18.26 -8.01 -19.95
C LEU A 264 -16.93 -8.66 -19.52
N GLY A 265 -16.44 -9.52 -20.39
CA GLY A 265 -15.14 -10.16 -20.25
C GLY A 265 -15.13 -11.35 -19.28
N ILE A 266 -14.27 -12.30 -19.56
CA ILE A 266 -14.06 -13.51 -18.77
C ILE A 266 -12.71 -13.39 -18.07
N PRO A 267 -12.65 -13.47 -16.73
CA PRO A 267 -11.37 -13.43 -16.04
C PRO A 267 -10.50 -14.64 -16.42
N ASN A 268 -9.24 -14.36 -16.79
CA ASN A 268 -8.28 -15.41 -17.13
C ASN A 268 -7.98 -16.34 -15.95
N ARG A 269 -7.54 -17.55 -16.26
CA ARG A 269 -7.00 -18.47 -15.25
C ARG A 269 -5.61 -18.00 -14.78
N LEU A 270 -5.39 -18.00 -13.46
CA LEU A 270 -4.10 -17.60 -12.86
C LEU A 270 -3.17 -18.77 -12.59
N SER A 271 -3.74 -19.92 -12.18
CA SER A 271 -2.98 -21.13 -11.88
C SER A 271 -3.68 -22.39 -12.42
N ARG A 272 -2.91 -23.47 -12.58
CA ARG A 272 -3.48 -24.77 -12.98
C ARG A 272 -4.24 -25.43 -11.84
N GLU A 273 -3.66 -25.38 -10.63
CA GLU A 273 -4.17 -25.98 -9.41
C GLU A 273 -4.19 -24.96 -8.28
N HIS A 274 -5.06 -25.17 -7.30
CA HIS A 274 -5.23 -24.28 -6.15
C HIS A 274 -5.21 -25.08 -4.85
N TYR A 275 -4.76 -24.43 -3.79
CA TYR A 275 -4.88 -24.94 -2.44
C TYR A 275 -5.66 -23.92 -1.60
N ARG A 276 -6.87 -24.30 -1.16
CA ARG A 276 -7.74 -23.41 -0.40
C ARG A 276 -7.33 -23.37 1.07
N TRP A 277 -7.14 -22.17 1.55
CA TRP A 277 -6.93 -21.86 2.96
C TRP A 277 -8.20 -21.25 3.54
N ASP A 278 -9.13 -22.06 4.05
CA ASP A 278 -10.46 -21.59 4.48
C ASP A 278 -10.41 -20.43 5.48
N VAL A 279 -9.41 -20.43 6.37
CA VAL A 279 -9.22 -19.36 7.37
C VAL A 279 -9.07 -17.97 6.75
N ILE A 280 -8.56 -17.85 5.51
CA ILE A 280 -8.46 -16.58 4.78
C ILE A 280 -9.86 -16.07 4.42
N TYR A 281 -10.72 -16.95 3.94
CA TYR A 281 -12.09 -16.59 3.56
C TYR A 281 -12.96 -16.33 4.78
N GLU A 282 -12.75 -17.06 5.87
CA GLU A 282 -13.43 -16.84 7.16
C GLU A 282 -13.10 -15.45 7.73
N VAL A 283 -11.83 -15.05 7.72
CA VAL A 283 -11.45 -13.70 8.20
C VAL A 283 -11.90 -12.61 7.24
N ALA A 284 -11.87 -12.84 5.94
CA ALA A 284 -12.36 -11.88 4.94
C ALA A 284 -13.86 -11.60 5.14
N GLU A 285 -14.68 -12.65 5.36
CA GLU A 285 -16.10 -12.50 5.68
C GLU A 285 -16.33 -11.79 7.03
N ALA A 286 -15.52 -12.10 8.04
CA ALA A 286 -15.62 -11.45 9.35
C ALA A 286 -15.22 -9.97 9.30
N ALA A 287 -14.21 -9.63 8.48
CA ALA A 287 -13.71 -8.28 8.28
C ALA A 287 -14.40 -7.52 7.14
N GLU A 288 -15.49 -8.06 6.57
CA GLU A 288 -16.30 -7.38 5.58
C GLU A 288 -16.83 -6.06 6.14
N LYS A 289 -16.60 -4.98 5.41
CA LYS A 289 -17.02 -3.64 5.82
C LYS A 289 -18.47 -3.38 5.43
N PRO A 290 -19.38 -3.15 6.40
CA PRO A 290 -20.74 -2.69 6.11
C PRO A 290 -20.74 -1.23 5.66
N GLU A 291 -21.86 -0.78 5.12
CA GLU A 291 -22.11 0.65 4.96
C GLU A 291 -22.09 1.34 6.34
N THR A 292 -21.40 2.47 6.41
CA THR A 292 -21.23 3.21 7.66
C THR A 292 -21.54 4.70 7.45
N ILE A 293 -21.82 5.40 8.53
CA ILE A 293 -21.92 6.87 8.49
C ILE A 293 -20.52 7.40 8.13
N PRO A 294 -20.41 8.21 7.07
CA PRO A 294 -19.14 8.80 6.66
C PRO A 294 -18.47 9.59 7.79
N LYS A 295 -17.17 9.37 7.97
CA LYS A 295 -16.39 10.07 9.00
C LYS A 295 -15.46 11.10 8.36
N ASN A 296 -15.41 12.29 8.95
CA ASN A 296 -14.36 13.26 8.67
C ASN A 296 -13.18 12.98 9.58
N ILE A 297 -12.06 12.63 8.98
CA ILE A 297 -10.81 12.37 9.71
C ILE A 297 -10.16 13.72 10.04
N LYS A 298 -9.86 13.92 11.32
CA LYS A 298 -9.22 15.15 11.77
C LYS A 298 -7.71 15.06 11.62
N LEU A 299 -7.21 15.66 10.55
CA LEU A 299 -5.79 15.70 10.26
C LEU A 299 -5.10 16.91 10.92
N SER A 300 -3.81 16.79 11.18
CA SER A 300 -3.00 17.87 11.75
C SER A 300 -2.77 18.99 10.73
N LYS A 301 -2.82 20.26 11.21
CA LYS A 301 -2.46 21.44 10.41
C LYS A 301 -0.98 21.85 10.55
N GLN A 302 -0.18 21.04 11.26
CA GLN A 302 1.24 21.34 11.46
C GLN A 302 2.04 21.18 10.17
N ASP A 303 2.93 22.11 9.92
CA ASP A 303 3.92 22.02 8.85
C ASP A 303 4.97 20.94 9.11
N LEU A 304 5.69 20.53 8.04
CA LEU A 304 6.87 19.70 8.15
C LEU A 304 7.92 20.37 9.06
N LYS A 305 8.44 19.62 10.02
CA LYS A 305 9.51 20.07 10.91
C LYS A 305 10.90 19.92 10.28
N PHE A 306 11.04 18.91 9.42
CA PHE A 306 12.29 18.56 8.77
C PHE A 306 12.10 18.48 7.25
N THR A 307 12.86 19.27 6.51
CA THR A 307 12.84 19.28 5.04
C THR A 307 14.26 19.22 4.52
N ILE A 308 14.61 18.12 3.89
CA ILE A 308 15.90 17.90 3.24
C ILE A 308 15.64 17.81 1.73
N PRO A 309 16.30 18.65 0.91
CA PRO A 309 16.09 18.62 -0.52
C PRO A 309 16.61 17.31 -1.14
N SER A 310 15.96 16.85 -2.19
CA SER A 310 16.43 15.74 -3.00
C SER A 310 16.95 16.22 -4.35
N PRO A 311 18.02 15.61 -4.90
CA PRO A 311 18.49 15.91 -6.25
C PRO A 311 17.57 15.36 -7.34
N PHE A 312 16.62 14.49 -6.98
CA PHE A 312 15.74 13.82 -7.92
C PHE A 312 14.37 14.50 -8.02
N LYS A 313 13.76 14.39 -9.19
CA LYS A 313 12.37 14.75 -9.40
C LYS A 313 11.42 13.68 -8.81
N ALA A 314 10.20 14.08 -8.45
CA ALA A 314 9.22 13.19 -7.86
C ALA A 314 8.97 11.93 -8.72
N SER A 315 8.69 12.09 -10.01
CA SER A 315 8.50 10.96 -10.93
C SER A 315 9.73 10.04 -11.04
N GLN A 316 10.95 10.59 -11.00
CA GLN A 316 12.18 9.82 -11.01
C GLN A 316 12.30 8.93 -9.77
N ILE A 317 11.90 9.42 -8.60
CA ILE A 317 11.93 8.65 -7.35
C ILE A 317 10.95 7.47 -7.46
N ILE A 318 9.71 7.69 -7.94
CA ILE A 318 8.74 6.61 -8.17
C ILE A 318 9.33 5.53 -9.07
N ARG A 319 9.91 5.92 -10.22
CA ARG A 319 10.47 4.98 -11.20
C ARG A 319 11.71 4.23 -10.68
N LYS A 320 12.53 4.87 -9.85
CA LYS A 320 13.74 4.27 -9.27
C LYS A 320 13.47 3.32 -8.12
N ARG A 321 12.37 3.51 -7.38
CA ARG A 321 12.07 2.73 -6.19
C ARG A 321 12.19 1.22 -6.44
N ARG A 322 13.01 0.58 -5.64
CA ARG A 322 13.17 -0.89 -5.57
C ARG A 322 13.34 -1.30 -4.12
N SER A 323 12.93 -2.53 -3.78
CA SER A 323 13.30 -3.14 -2.52
C SER A 323 14.79 -3.48 -2.52
N ALA A 324 15.47 -3.20 -1.41
CA ALA A 324 16.84 -3.64 -1.21
C ALA A 324 16.88 -5.17 -1.03
N VAL A 325 17.90 -5.80 -1.56
CA VAL A 325 18.22 -7.22 -1.33
C VAL A 325 19.29 -7.41 -0.26
N GLY A 326 19.98 -6.33 0.10
CA GLY A 326 21.01 -6.27 1.14
C GLY A 326 21.55 -4.86 1.29
N TYR A 327 22.28 -4.62 2.37
CA TYR A 327 22.89 -3.31 2.69
C TYR A 327 24.39 -3.42 2.88
N ASP A 328 25.12 -2.30 2.67
CA ASP A 328 26.57 -2.25 2.71
C ASP A 328 27.18 -2.29 4.12
N ARG A 329 26.39 -2.12 5.17
CA ARG A 329 26.77 -2.12 6.61
C ARG A 329 27.81 -1.06 7.00
N ARG A 330 28.15 -0.11 6.13
CA ARG A 330 29.22 0.88 6.31
C ARG A 330 28.70 2.31 6.26
N THR A 331 27.72 2.57 5.41
CA THR A 331 27.17 3.90 5.23
C THR A 331 26.27 4.27 6.40
N PHE A 332 26.56 5.42 6.99
CA PHE A 332 25.71 6.04 8.01
C PHE A 332 24.74 7.01 7.35
N MET A 333 23.49 6.95 7.78
CA MET A 333 22.47 7.92 7.39
C MET A 333 22.64 9.19 8.21
N PRO A 334 22.65 10.41 7.61
CA PRO A 334 22.62 11.65 8.36
C PRO A 334 21.37 11.73 9.25
N LYS A 335 21.52 12.28 10.47
CA LYS A 335 20.39 12.43 11.44
C LYS A 335 19.23 13.24 10.85
N ASP A 336 19.52 14.31 10.12
CA ASP A 336 18.53 15.17 9.50
C ASP A 336 17.72 14.44 8.42
N VAL A 337 18.35 13.57 7.62
CA VAL A 337 17.68 12.70 6.66
C VAL A 337 16.76 11.71 7.38
N PHE A 338 17.25 11.06 8.44
CA PHE A 338 16.46 10.12 9.25
C PHE A 338 15.23 10.81 9.85
N LEU A 339 15.39 11.99 10.44
CA LEU A 339 14.29 12.77 11.01
C LEU A 339 13.30 13.25 9.93
N SER A 340 13.80 13.64 8.75
CA SER A 340 12.97 14.00 7.60
C SER A 340 12.11 12.85 7.11
N ILE A 341 12.67 11.63 7.04
CA ILE A 341 11.93 10.42 6.68
C ILE A 341 10.79 10.15 7.67
N LEU A 342 11.08 10.20 8.97
CA LEU A 342 10.07 9.95 10.01
C LEU A 342 8.98 11.01 10.02
N ASP A 343 9.34 12.29 9.89
CA ASP A 343 8.37 13.40 9.89
C ASP A 343 7.33 13.28 8.77
N LYS A 344 7.69 12.71 7.62
CA LYS A 344 6.79 12.47 6.49
C LYS A 344 5.84 11.30 6.67
N THR A 345 6.02 10.50 7.72
CA THR A 345 5.05 9.47 8.10
C THR A 345 3.89 10.01 8.93
N LEU A 346 3.94 11.28 9.39
CA LEU A 346 2.87 11.91 10.16
C LEU A 346 1.74 12.37 9.25
N GLU A 347 0.52 12.16 9.71
CA GLU A 347 -0.69 12.57 9.00
C GLU A 347 -0.93 14.09 9.12
N ARG A 348 -1.18 14.74 7.97
CA ARG A 348 -1.41 16.18 7.88
C ARG A 348 -2.45 16.51 6.81
N GLU A 349 -3.16 17.62 7.01
CA GLU A 349 -4.05 18.17 5.98
C GLU A 349 -3.27 18.54 4.71
N ASN A 350 -3.82 18.22 3.55
CA ASN A 350 -3.24 18.54 2.24
C ASN A 350 -1.80 18.01 2.06
N PHE A 351 -1.49 16.88 2.68
CA PHE A 351 -0.18 16.27 2.68
C PHE A 351 -0.27 14.79 2.32
N SER A 352 0.11 14.47 1.08
CA SER A 352 0.08 13.10 0.58
C SER A 352 1.02 12.18 1.39
N PRO A 353 0.68 10.90 1.57
CA PRO A 353 -0.50 10.22 1.06
C PRO A 353 -1.66 10.16 2.06
N PHE A 354 -1.48 10.65 3.29
CA PHE A 354 -2.46 10.43 4.38
C PHE A 354 -3.70 11.33 4.29
N ASP A 355 -3.65 12.39 3.48
CA ASP A 355 -4.80 13.27 3.21
C ASP A 355 -5.93 12.62 2.38
N VAL A 356 -5.79 11.35 2.01
CA VAL A 356 -6.89 10.52 1.48
C VAL A 356 -7.98 10.26 2.53
N GLU A 357 -7.69 10.50 3.81
CA GLU A 357 -8.59 10.33 4.96
C GLU A 357 -9.11 8.89 5.11
N LEU A 358 -8.18 7.94 5.11
CA LEU A 358 -8.49 6.52 5.30
C LEU A 358 -9.08 6.26 6.69
N ASN A 359 -8.35 6.63 7.73
CA ASN A 359 -8.68 6.43 9.15
C ASN A 359 -7.86 7.39 10.00
N GLU A 360 -8.20 7.55 11.28
CA GLU A 360 -7.31 8.19 12.25
C GLU A 360 -6.07 7.32 12.49
N PRO A 361 -4.87 7.90 12.70
CA PRO A 361 -3.65 7.13 12.86
C PRO A 361 -3.73 6.18 14.05
N GLN A 362 -3.41 4.92 13.83
CA GLN A 362 -3.46 3.85 14.84
C GLN A 362 -2.08 3.22 15.09
N ILE A 363 -1.04 3.65 14.36
CA ILE A 363 0.28 3.05 14.36
C ILE A 363 1.33 4.04 14.86
N ASN A 364 2.14 3.58 15.82
CA ASN A 364 3.40 4.18 16.23
C ASN A 364 4.58 3.27 15.83
N LEU A 365 5.82 3.77 15.87
CA LEU A 365 6.98 3.05 15.34
C LEU A 365 7.98 2.73 16.44
N ALA A 366 8.29 1.45 16.67
CA ALA A 366 9.42 1.00 17.46
C ALA A 366 10.64 0.84 16.53
N ILE A 367 11.73 1.56 16.78
CA ILE A 367 12.83 1.71 15.85
C ILE A 367 14.14 1.23 16.45
N PHE A 368 14.80 0.28 15.79
CA PHE A 368 16.18 -0.11 16.07
C PHE A 368 17.11 0.75 15.23
N VAL A 369 17.82 1.68 15.87
CA VAL A 369 18.79 2.57 15.22
C VAL A 369 20.17 1.93 15.26
N HIS A 370 20.76 1.68 14.08
CA HIS A 370 22.06 1.03 13.94
C HIS A 370 23.13 2.01 13.45
N ARG A 371 22.90 2.65 12.31
CA ARG A 371 23.86 3.51 11.59
C ARG A 371 23.25 4.84 11.19
N VAL A 372 22.89 5.65 12.19
CA VAL A 372 22.44 7.03 12.00
C VAL A 372 23.43 7.96 12.68
N SER A 373 24.09 8.82 11.90
CA SER A 373 25.08 9.78 12.42
C SER A 373 24.43 10.76 13.39
N GLY A 374 25.03 10.98 14.55
CA GLY A 374 24.52 11.90 15.56
C GLY A 374 23.39 11.36 16.44
N LEU A 375 23.07 10.05 16.31
CA LEU A 375 22.23 9.31 17.26
C LEU A 375 23.00 8.14 17.86
N ALA A 376 22.74 7.84 19.13
CA ALA A 376 23.24 6.63 19.74
C ALA A 376 22.59 5.40 19.09
N GLN A 377 23.32 4.29 18.99
CA GLN A 377 22.69 3.00 18.71
C GLN A 377 21.72 2.67 19.85
N GLY A 378 20.54 2.16 19.50
CA GLY A 378 19.54 1.91 20.52
C GLY A 378 18.15 1.54 19.98
N LEU A 379 17.27 1.30 20.94
CA LEU A 379 15.84 1.18 20.72
C LEU A 379 15.19 2.54 20.93
N TYR A 380 14.43 2.98 19.93
CA TYR A 380 13.70 4.24 19.92
C TYR A 380 12.22 4.00 19.69
N PHE A 381 11.43 5.01 20.04
CA PHE A 381 10.00 5.03 19.74
C PHE A 381 9.60 6.36 19.09
N TYR A 382 8.91 6.27 17.94
CA TYR A 382 8.42 7.44 17.23
C TYR A 382 6.90 7.50 17.31
N VAL A 383 6.41 8.60 17.88
CA VAL A 383 4.99 8.82 18.16
C VAL A 383 4.33 9.48 16.95
N ARG A 384 3.44 8.74 16.28
CA ARG A 384 2.58 9.25 15.21
C ARG A 384 1.22 9.69 15.73
N ASN A 385 0.72 9.02 16.76
CA ASN A 385 -0.53 9.38 17.44
C ASN A 385 -0.24 9.64 18.92
N GLN A 386 -0.37 10.89 19.33
CA GLN A 386 -0.10 11.33 20.69
C GLN A 386 -1.13 10.82 21.71
N GLU A 387 -2.38 10.59 21.29
CA GLU A 387 -3.43 10.06 22.20
C GLU A 387 -3.13 8.62 22.62
N LEU A 388 -2.52 7.82 21.74
CA LEU A 388 -2.13 6.45 22.01
C LEU A 388 -0.79 6.34 22.77
N PHE A 389 -0.01 7.41 22.81
CA PHE A 389 1.33 7.40 23.41
C PHE A 389 1.31 7.13 24.90
N GLU A 390 0.43 7.80 25.65
CA GLU A 390 0.35 7.62 27.10
C GLU A 390 -0.11 6.18 27.45
N ILE A 391 -1.10 5.66 26.73
CA ILE A 391 -1.58 4.27 26.89
C ILE A 391 -0.42 3.28 26.62
N PHE A 392 0.32 3.52 25.54
CA PHE A 392 1.44 2.67 25.17
C PHE A 392 2.53 2.69 26.24
N LYS A 393 2.90 3.88 26.72
CA LYS A 393 3.94 4.07 27.71
C LYS A 393 3.63 3.39 29.06
N GLU A 394 2.35 3.41 29.47
CA GLU A 394 1.90 2.73 30.68
C GLU A 394 2.02 1.21 30.62
N LEU A 395 1.90 0.63 29.41
CA LEU A 395 1.94 -0.82 29.17
C LEU A 395 3.35 -1.38 28.91
N THR A 396 4.36 -0.50 28.76
CA THR A 396 5.73 -0.91 28.44
C THR A 396 6.60 -1.03 29.69
N ILE A 397 7.84 -1.52 29.52
CA ILE A 397 8.84 -1.64 30.58
C ILE A 397 9.06 -0.28 31.26
N GLN A 398 8.94 -0.23 32.60
CA GLN A 398 9.03 1.00 33.38
C GLN A 398 10.44 1.60 33.39
N GLU A 399 11.47 0.80 33.17
CA GLU A 399 12.87 1.18 33.15
C GLU A 399 13.31 1.87 31.86
N PHE A 400 12.46 2.00 30.86
CA PHE A 400 12.78 2.73 29.64
C PHE A 400 13.04 4.22 29.93
N LEU A 401 14.05 4.78 29.25
CA LEU A 401 14.51 6.15 29.47
C LEU A 401 13.46 7.20 29.11
N TRP A 402 12.70 6.96 28.03
CA TRP A 402 11.77 7.93 27.45
C TRP A 402 12.39 9.32 27.24
N GLU A 403 13.70 9.34 26.85
CA GLU A 403 14.44 10.57 26.57
C GLU A 403 14.04 11.13 25.19
N GLU A 404 13.37 12.26 25.17
CA GLU A 404 13.04 12.92 23.90
C GLU A 404 14.30 13.48 23.24
N VAL A 405 14.72 12.89 22.12
CA VAL A 405 15.93 13.27 21.37
C VAL A 405 15.63 14.14 20.16
N SER A 406 14.38 14.20 19.77
CA SER A 406 13.80 15.06 18.73
C SER A 406 12.27 15.06 18.88
N PRO A 407 11.54 16.03 18.33
CA PRO A 407 10.08 16.00 18.39
C PRO A 407 9.48 14.65 17.98
N ASN A 408 8.66 14.08 18.83
CA ASN A 408 8.01 12.77 18.69
C ASN A 408 8.96 11.54 18.71
N LEU A 409 10.28 11.71 18.87
CA LEU A 409 11.25 10.64 18.87
C LEU A 409 11.87 10.47 20.26
N TYR A 410 11.65 9.33 20.88
CA TYR A 410 12.12 8.99 22.21
C TYR A 410 13.13 7.87 22.16
N LEU A 411 14.26 8.03 22.84
CA LEU A 411 15.21 6.94 23.11
C LEU A 411 14.71 6.14 24.30
N LEU A 412 14.53 4.83 24.12
CA LEU A 412 14.10 3.90 25.16
C LEU A 412 15.27 3.22 25.84
N TYR A 413 16.23 2.73 25.06
CA TYR A 413 17.36 1.98 25.57
C TYR A 413 18.60 2.14 24.68
N ARG A 414 19.80 2.33 25.30
CA ARG A 414 21.09 2.46 24.58
C ARG A 414 21.79 1.12 24.53
N GLU A 415 21.78 0.47 23.38
CA GLU A 415 22.49 -0.77 23.11
C GLU A 415 22.62 -1.01 21.61
N ASN A 416 23.51 -1.93 21.21
CA ASN A 416 23.57 -2.42 19.84
C ASN A 416 22.50 -3.49 19.61
N PHE A 417 21.46 -3.16 18.87
CA PHE A 417 20.35 -4.05 18.54
C PHE A 417 20.46 -4.74 17.17
N GLU A 418 21.60 -4.71 16.49
CA GLU A 418 21.74 -5.32 15.15
C GLU A 418 21.34 -6.80 15.13
N THR A 419 21.82 -7.58 16.09
CA THR A 419 21.49 -9.01 16.22
C THR A 419 20.02 -9.23 16.57
N THR A 420 19.50 -8.43 17.48
CA THR A 420 18.08 -8.48 17.88
C THR A 420 17.16 -8.14 16.72
N ALA A 421 17.46 -7.08 15.97
CA ALA A 421 16.68 -6.69 14.80
C ALA A 421 16.62 -7.80 13.73
N LYS A 422 17.74 -8.49 13.46
CA LYS A 422 17.79 -9.68 12.60
C LYS A 422 16.88 -10.79 13.15
N LEU A 423 17.01 -11.07 14.42
CA LEU A 423 16.26 -12.14 15.07
C LEU A 423 14.76 -11.91 14.96
N VAL A 424 14.26 -10.75 15.40
CA VAL A 424 12.83 -10.46 15.41
C VAL A 424 12.22 -10.36 14.00
N SER A 425 13.04 -10.09 12.98
CA SER A 425 12.64 -10.06 11.56
C SER A 425 12.87 -11.40 10.86
N CYS A 426 12.44 -12.51 11.46
CA CYS A 426 12.60 -13.88 10.96
C CYS A 426 14.06 -14.23 10.62
N ARG A 427 15.02 -13.80 11.41
CA ARG A 427 16.46 -14.01 11.23
C ARG A 427 17.01 -13.46 9.90
N GLN A 428 16.39 -12.41 9.36
CA GLN A 428 16.82 -11.78 8.11
C GLN A 428 17.95 -10.78 8.39
N ASP A 429 19.12 -11.02 7.79
CA ASP A 429 20.29 -10.15 7.95
C ASP A 429 20.03 -8.69 7.61
N ILE A 430 19.18 -8.46 6.62
CA ILE A 430 18.85 -7.12 6.12
C ILE A 430 18.35 -6.17 7.23
N ALA A 431 17.68 -6.70 8.27
CA ALA A 431 17.17 -5.87 9.37
C ALA A 431 18.30 -5.28 10.23
N GLY A 432 19.35 -6.05 10.54
CA GLY A 432 20.48 -5.54 11.34
C GLY A 432 21.56 -4.87 10.50
N ASP A 433 21.64 -5.18 9.21
CA ASP A 433 22.61 -4.58 8.29
C ASP A 433 22.20 -3.17 7.82
N SER A 434 20.97 -2.77 8.07
CA SER A 434 20.37 -1.46 7.72
C SER A 434 20.95 -0.28 8.51
N CYS A 435 20.62 0.94 8.14
CA CYS A 435 20.83 2.12 8.98
C CYS A 435 19.88 2.12 10.17
N PHE A 436 18.63 1.73 9.92
CA PHE A 436 17.64 1.45 10.95
C PHE A 436 16.63 0.43 10.44
N SER A 437 16.02 -0.29 11.37
CA SER A 437 14.85 -1.13 11.12
C SER A 437 13.76 -0.79 12.12
N LEU A 438 12.52 -1.09 11.79
CA LEU A 438 11.41 -0.76 12.66
C LEU A 438 10.27 -1.79 12.61
N GLY A 439 9.53 -1.86 13.72
CA GLY A 439 8.23 -2.50 13.82
C GLY A 439 7.11 -1.44 13.91
N MET A 440 6.06 -1.64 13.14
CA MET A 440 4.86 -0.81 13.14
C MET A 440 3.88 -1.35 14.16
N ILE A 441 3.71 -0.63 15.27
CA ILE A 441 2.93 -1.06 16.44
C ILE A 441 1.56 -0.42 16.39
N SER A 442 0.54 -1.23 16.13
CA SER A 442 -0.85 -0.77 16.01
C SER A 442 -1.60 -0.88 17.33
N TYR A 443 -2.52 0.05 17.59
CA TYR A 443 -3.54 -0.07 18.62
C TYR A 443 -4.59 -1.08 18.15
N PHE A 444 -4.39 -2.36 18.52
CA PHE A 444 -4.98 -3.50 17.82
C PHE A 444 -6.33 -3.94 18.37
N LYS A 445 -6.33 -4.62 19.53
CA LYS A 445 -7.53 -5.29 20.06
C LYS A 445 -8.72 -4.34 20.25
N PRO A 446 -8.56 -3.12 20.81
CA PRO A 446 -9.69 -2.20 20.95
C PRO A 446 -10.29 -1.78 19.61
N ASN A 447 -9.47 -1.61 18.55
CA ASN A 447 -9.96 -1.30 17.22
C ASN A 447 -10.76 -2.45 16.61
N ILE A 448 -10.30 -3.70 16.78
CA ILE A 448 -10.99 -4.88 16.27
C ILE A 448 -12.31 -5.13 17.01
N LEU A 449 -12.34 -4.89 18.32
CA LEU A 449 -13.56 -5.00 19.12
C LEU A 449 -14.60 -3.93 18.77
N LYS A 450 -14.14 -2.74 18.35
CA LYS A 450 -15.03 -1.66 17.90
C LYS A 450 -15.66 -2.03 16.56
N GLU A 451 -14.85 -2.43 15.57
CA GLU A 451 -15.29 -2.82 14.24
C GLU A 451 -14.29 -3.82 13.64
N PRO A 452 -14.71 -5.06 13.32
CA PRO A 452 -13.81 -6.10 12.81
C PRO A 452 -13.06 -5.70 11.54
N PHE A 453 -13.68 -4.92 10.64
CA PHE A 453 -13.07 -4.45 9.40
C PHE A 453 -11.90 -3.48 9.63
N ASN A 454 -11.72 -2.91 10.83
CA ASN A 454 -10.54 -2.13 11.16
C ASN A 454 -9.25 -2.93 11.03
N TYR A 455 -9.32 -4.26 11.03
CA TYR A 455 -8.17 -5.12 10.77
C TYR A 455 -7.51 -4.80 9.42
N LYS A 456 -8.29 -4.66 8.35
CA LYS A 456 -7.81 -4.22 7.03
C LYS A 456 -7.15 -2.84 7.13
N PHE A 457 -7.82 -1.89 7.76
CA PHE A 457 -7.34 -0.50 7.85
C PHE A 457 -6.02 -0.36 8.61
N LEU A 458 -5.77 -1.16 9.64
CA LEU A 458 -4.46 -1.19 10.32
C LEU A 458 -3.34 -1.62 9.36
N HIS A 459 -3.59 -2.61 8.52
CA HIS A 459 -2.61 -3.07 7.54
C HIS A 459 -2.48 -2.08 6.36
N TYR A 460 -3.57 -1.43 5.93
CA TYR A 460 -3.50 -0.36 4.93
C TYR A 460 -2.65 0.82 5.43
N GLU A 461 -2.86 1.28 6.65
CA GLU A 461 -2.03 2.34 7.26
C GLU A 461 -0.56 1.94 7.29
N ALA A 462 -0.26 0.71 7.71
CA ALA A 462 1.10 0.18 7.72
C ALA A 462 1.73 0.15 6.30
N GLY A 463 0.98 -0.28 5.29
CA GLY A 463 1.40 -0.26 3.90
C GLY A 463 1.66 1.16 3.38
N MET A 464 0.79 2.13 3.73
CA MET A 464 0.98 3.54 3.37
C MET A 464 2.26 4.12 4.00
N ILE A 465 2.51 3.84 5.29
CA ILE A 465 3.76 4.21 5.97
C ILE A 465 4.95 3.58 5.22
N GLY A 466 4.86 2.30 4.89
CA GLY A 466 5.89 1.58 4.13
C GLY A 466 6.18 2.23 2.77
N GLN A 467 5.16 2.72 2.07
CA GLN A 467 5.35 3.43 0.80
C GLN A 467 6.08 4.76 0.96
N VAL A 468 5.74 5.53 2.00
CA VAL A 468 6.49 6.76 2.35
C VAL A 468 7.95 6.43 2.61
N LEU A 469 8.23 5.41 3.44
CA LEU A 469 9.59 4.98 3.76
C LEU A 469 10.39 4.54 2.52
N TYR A 470 9.75 3.85 1.57
CA TYR A 470 10.36 3.49 0.29
C TYR A 470 10.78 4.70 -0.52
N LEU A 471 9.85 5.64 -0.74
CA LEU A 471 10.10 6.81 -1.60
C LEU A 471 11.10 7.77 -0.96
N GLU A 472 11.01 7.97 0.35
CA GLU A 472 11.96 8.80 1.10
C GLU A 472 13.38 8.21 1.08
N ALA A 473 13.52 6.89 1.22
CA ALA A 473 14.81 6.23 1.09
C ALA A 473 15.43 6.50 -0.30
N GLU A 474 14.67 6.29 -1.39
CA GLU A 474 15.14 6.57 -2.75
C GLU A 474 15.46 8.05 -2.98
N ALA A 475 14.66 8.97 -2.43
CA ALA A 475 14.89 10.41 -2.53
C ALA A 475 16.26 10.83 -1.98
N HIS A 476 16.78 10.11 -0.99
CA HIS A 476 18.05 10.40 -0.32
C HIS A 476 19.17 9.39 -0.63
N ASN A 477 19.07 8.64 -1.73
CA ASN A 477 20.04 7.62 -2.15
C ASN A 477 20.24 6.46 -1.16
N PHE A 478 19.22 6.14 -0.40
CA PHE A 478 19.08 4.91 0.37
C PHE A 478 18.07 3.99 -0.30
N ARG A 479 17.83 2.82 0.27
CA ARG A 479 16.76 1.90 -0.14
C ARG A 479 16.02 1.37 1.07
N GLY A 480 14.72 1.14 0.87
CA GLY A 480 13.86 0.51 1.83
C GLY A 480 13.60 -0.96 1.48
N THR A 481 13.14 -1.72 2.46
CA THR A 481 12.55 -3.05 2.27
C THR A 481 11.50 -3.30 3.34
N GLY A 482 10.27 -3.57 2.90
CA GLY A 482 9.22 -4.07 3.78
C GLY A 482 9.46 -5.54 4.12
N ILE A 483 9.26 -5.90 5.37
CA ILE A 483 9.45 -7.26 5.88
C ILE A 483 8.12 -7.75 6.45
N GLY A 484 7.42 -8.60 5.70
CA GLY A 484 6.18 -9.25 6.14
C GLY A 484 6.41 -10.46 7.05
N CYS A 485 7.58 -11.11 6.92
CA CYS A 485 7.98 -12.21 7.80
C CYS A 485 8.77 -11.67 9.00
N PHE A 486 8.11 -11.60 10.14
CA PHE A 486 8.69 -11.23 11.44
C PHE A 486 8.07 -12.11 12.52
N PHE A 487 8.76 -12.28 13.65
CA PHE A 487 8.20 -12.95 14.81
C PHE A 487 7.30 -11.99 15.56
N ASP A 488 6.00 -12.23 15.51
CA ASP A 488 4.97 -11.25 15.86
C ASP A 488 5.10 -10.75 17.31
N ASP A 489 5.34 -11.64 18.27
CA ASP A 489 5.41 -11.27 19.68
C ASP A 489 6.82 -10.87 20.14
N ALA A 490 7.84 -11.06 19.32
CA ALA A 490 9.23 -10.83 19.73
C ALA A 490 9.53 -9.35 20.04
N VAL A 491 8.97 -8.41 19.28
CA VAL A 491 9.08 -6.97 19.58
C VAL A 491 8.27 -6.62 20.84
N HIS A 492 7.14 -7.29 21.05
CA HIS A 492 6.31 -7.09 22.25
C HIS A 492 7.07 -7.51 23.52
N GLU A 493 7.79 -8.64 23.48
CA GLU A 493 8.65 -9.09 24.59
C GLU A 493 9.74 -8.05 24.92
N ILE A 494 10.37 -7.47 23.89
CA ILE A 494 11.37 -6.41 24.06
C ILE A 494 10.75 -5.15 24.69
N LEU A 495 9.51 -4.81 24.33
CA LEU A 495 8.81 -3.64 24.83
C LEU A 495 8.10 -3.90 26.18
N GLY A 496 7.96 -5.16 26.61
CA GLY A 496 7.24 -5.56 27.82
C GLY A 496 5.72 -5.54 27.67
N LEU A 497 5.20 -5.63 26.42
CA LEU A 497 3.77 -5.71 26.17
C LEU A 497 3.26 -7.12 26.42
N GLU A 498 2.32 -7.27 27.36
CA GLU A 498 1.85 -8.59 27.82
C GLU A 498 0.55 -9.04 27.15
N ASP A 499 -0.21 -8.12 26.54
CA ASP A 499 -1.53 -8.41 25.94
C ASP A 499 -1.64 -7.96 24.49
N ASN A 500 -2.83 -8.13 23.90
CA ASN A 500 -3.11 -7.79 22.49
C ASN A 500 -3.63 -6.36 22.32
N THR A 501 -3.48 -5.47 23.30
CA THR A 501 -3.86 -4.06 23.14
C THR A 501 -3.10 -3.42 22.01
N PHE A 502 -1.78 -3.68 21.95
CA PHE A 502 -0.93 -3.32 20.84
C PHE A 502 -0.38 -4.55 20.14
N GLN A 503 -0.30 -4.51 18.80
CA GLN A 503 0.27 -5.59 18.00
C GLN A 503 1.14 -5.03 16.88
N THR A 504 2.24 -5.72 16.59
CA THR A 504 3.07 -5.44 15.42
C THR A 504 2.36 -5.94 14.17
N VAL A 505 2.21 -5.07 13.18
CA VAL A 505 1.52 -5.42 11.91
C VAL A 505 2.45 -5.44 10.69
N TYR A 506 3.61 -4.78 10.77
CA TYR A 506 4.60 -4.74 9.69
C TYR A 506 5.99 -4.40 10.22
N HIS A 507 7.03 -4.93 9.57
CA HIS A 507 8.41 -4.49 9.78
C HIS A 507 8.93 -3.78 8.52
N PHE A 508 9.90 -2.88 8.70
CA PHE A 508 10.53 -2.16 7.61
C PHE A 508 11.98 -1.84 7.91
N THR A 509 12.84 -1.81 6.89
CA THR A 509 14.25 -1.45 7.03
C THR A 509 14.66 -0.42 6.01
N VAL A 510 15.61 0.45 6.35
CA VAL A 510 16.22 1.42 5.43
C VAL A 510 17.73 1.44 5.63
N GLY A 511 18.46 1.38 4.53
CA GLY A 511 19.92 1.41 4.53
C GLY A 511 20.49 1.70 3.15
N LYS A 512 21.83 1.68 3.03
CA LYS A 512 22.50 1.82 1.72
C LYS A 512 22.42 0.50 0.97
N GLY A 513 21.53 0.46 -0.02
CA GLY A 513 21.29 -0.75 -0.81
C GLY A 513 22.47 -1.20 -1.65
N LEU A 514 22.63 -2.51 -1.73
CA LEU A 514 23.57 -3.17 -2.65
C LEU A 514 22.85 -3.51 -3.95
N GLU A 515 23.58 -3.37 -5.08
CA GLU A 515 23.10 -3.81 -6.38
C GLU A 515 23.49 -5.27 -6.62
N ASP A 516 22.53 -6.07 -7.09
CA ASP A 516 22.83 -7.43 -7.56
C ASP A 516 23.29 -7.37 -9.02
N ILE A 517 24.59 -7.43 -9.23
CA ILE A 517 25.21 -7.35 -10.56
C ILE A 517 24.85 -8.50 -11.50
N ARG A 518 24.24 -9.58 -11.00
CA ARG A 518 23.78 -10.71 -11.80
C ARG A 518 22.48 -10.42 -12.54
N LEU A 519 21.75 -9.39 -12.10
CA LEU A 519 20.44 -9.05 -12.63
C LEU A 519 20.57 -7.99 -13.73
N GLN A 520 20.09 -8.32 -14.92
CA GLN A 520 19.83 -7.34 -15.96
C GLN A 520 18.49 -6.63 -15.69
N THR A 521 18.45 -5.33 -15.92
CA THR A 521 17.23 -4.53 -15.83
C THR A 521 16.81 -4.06 -17.22
N LEU A 522 15.57 -4.37 -17.63
CA LEU A 522 14.99 -3.94 -18.90
C LEU A 522 13.92 -2.87 -18.65
N PRO A 523 13.62 -2.00 -19.65
CA PRO A 523 12.56 -1.01 -19.55
C PRO A 523 11.18 -1.63 -19.26
N PRO A 524 10.27 -0.90 -18.60
CA PRO A 524 9.00 -1.46 -18.13
C PRO A 524 8.11 -2.02 -19.25
N TYR A 525 8.06 -1.34 -20.39
CA TYR A 525 7.17 -1.68 -21.50
C TYR A 525 7.93 -2.01 -22.80
N TYR A 526 9.17 -2.50 -22.71
CA TYR A 526 10.00 -2.86 -23.87
C TYR A 526 9.36 -3.92 -24.79
N HIS A 527 8.40 -4.69 -24.26
CA HIS A 527 7.66 -5.72 -24.98
C HIS A 527 6.49 -5.19 -25.81
N LEU A 528 6.15 -3.90 -25.66
CA LEU A 528 5.09 -3.26 -26.42
C LEU A 528 5.66 -2.58 -27.68
N PRO A 529 4.83 -2.46 -28.76
CA PRO A 529 5.28 -1.84 -30.02
C PRO A 529 5.60 -0.35 -29.84
N GLU A 530 6.55 0.16 -30.65
CA GLU A 530 7.03 1.54 -30.54
C GLU A 530 5.96 2.61 -30.76
N ASN A 531 4.95 2.34 -31.55
CA ASN A 531 3.85 3.28 -31.79
C ASN A 531 2.98 3.57 -30.55
N ARG A 532 3.13 2.80 -29.47
CA ARG A 532 2.48 3.06 -28.16
C ARG A 532 3.16 4.23 -27.43
N PHE A 533 4.41 4.53 -27.77
CA PHE A 533 5.21 5.56 -27.10
C PHE A 533 5.09 6.90 -27.82
N ILE A 534 4.60 7.90 -27.10
CA ILE A 534 4.39 9.25 -27.66
C ILE A 534 5.19 10.30 -26.89
N GLU A 535 5.49 11.41 -27.54
CA GLU A 535 6.06 12.62 -26.94
C GLU A 535 4.92 13.56 -26.55
N LEU A 536 4.83 13.89 -25.26
CA LEU A 536 3.90 14.88 -24.71
C LEU A 536 4.54 15.54 -23.51
N GLU A 537 4.35 16.86 -23.34
CA GLU A 537 4.80 17.59 -22.15
C GLU A 537 3.63 17.80 -21.16
N PHE A 538 3.91 17.60 -19.88
CA PHE A 538 2.96 17.77 -18.79
C PHE A 538 3.00 19.16 -18.16
#